data_6525a4e33aada32d38305276660232c8
#
_entry.id   6525a4e33aada32d38305276660232c8
#
_cell.length_a   1.000
_cell.length_b   1.000
_cell.length_c   1.000
_cell.angle_alpha   90.00
_cell.angle_beta   90.00
_cell.angle_gamma   90.00
#
_symmetry.space_group_name_H-M   'P 1'
#
loop_
_entity.id
_entity.type
_entity.pdbx_description
1 polymer ?
#
loop_
_entity_poly.entity_id
_entity_poly.type
_entity_poly.pdbx_seq_one_letter_code
_entity_poly.pdbx_strand_id
1 'polypeptide(L)'
;NALSNAKAESANYPFCTIEPNVGIITVPDQRLQILEELVHPERVLPTVIEFVDIAGLVKGASKGEGLGNKFLANIREVDAIIHVVRCFDDPNIVHVNGKVDPVGDKEIIDMELQLKDLESIDKKIGRVERTAKSGDAKAKKELAILQQYKKHLEEGKNARSIQISEEDKEAVEDLQLLTAKPVIYAANVDEGSILTGNKYVEALKEHVKDENAQVVMISASIEAQIAEDRKRV
;
A
#
# COMPACT_ATOMS: atom_id res chain seq x y z
N ASN A 1 4.69 -5.14 -15.21
CA ASN A 1 5.15 -5.85 -16.42
C ASN A 1 5.95 -7.12 -16.06
N ALA A 2 6.88 -7.08 -15.09
CA ALA A 2 7.69 -8.24 -14.72
C ALA A 2 6.88 -9.34 -14.00
N LEU A 3 5.88 -8.97 -13.22
CA LEU A 3 5.04 -9.89 -12.44
C LEU A 3 3.83 -10.40 -13.22
N SER A 4 3.36 -9.65 -14.21
CA SER A 4 2.20 -10.03 -15.03
C SER A 4 2.52 -9.87 -16.51
N ASN A 5 1.84 -10.61 -17.38
CA ASN A 5 1.96 -10.45 -18.84
C ASN A 5 1.30 -9.18 -19.38
N ALA A 6 0.81 -8.30 -18.52
CA ALA A 6 0.25 -7.01 -18.91
C ALA A 6 1.35 -6.07 -19.42
N LYS A 7 1.05 -5.37 -20.52
CA LYS A 7 1.92 -4.32 -21.08
C LYS A 7 1.43 -2.98 -20.56
N ALA A 8 1.87 -2.56 -19.37
CA ALA A 8 1.69 -1.19 -18.94
C ALA A 8 2.79 -0.30 -19.54
N GLU A 9 2.42 0.85 -20.07
CA GLU A 9 3.38 1.86 -20.52
C GLU A 9 4.13 2.42 -19.30
N SER A 10 5.46 2.31 -19.32
CA SER A 10 6.32 2.96 -18.33
C SER A 10 6.74 4.32 -18.85
N ALA A 11 6.34 5.40 -18.18
CA ALA A 11 6.73 6.75 -18.55
C ALA A 11 7.17 7.56 -17.32
N ASN A 12 8.10 8.51 -17.54
CA ASN A 12 8.70 9.34 -16.49
C ASN A 12 7.80 10.53 -16.04
N TYR A 13 6.49 10.44 -16.23
CA TYR A 13 5.58 11.53 -15.87
C TYR A 13 4.68 11.15 -14.71
N PRO A 14 4.43 12.06 -13.75
CA PRO A 14 3.39 11.85 -12.75
C PRO A 14 2.02 11.75 -13.44
N PHE A 15 1.17 10.81 -12.98
CA PHE A 15 -0.17 10.54 -13.54
C PHE A 15 -0.22 9.93 -14.96
N CYS A 16 0.73 9.11 -15.35
CA CYS A 16 0.69 8.42 -16.66
C CYS A 16 -0.51 7.49 -16.86
N THR A 17 -1.13 7.03 -15.79
CA THR A 17 -2.23 6.07 -15.82
C THR A 17 -3.47 6.70 -15.22
N ILE A 18 -4.51 6.92 -16.03
CA ILE A 18 -5.83 7.44 -15.58
C ILE A 18 -6.72 6.29 -15.10
N GLU A 19 -6.55 5.10 -15.69
CA GLU A 19 -7.26 3.88 -15.31
C GLU A 19 -6.26 2.86 -14.73
N PRO A 20 -6.63 2.16 -13.63
CA PRO A 20 -5.75 1.17 -13.03
C PRO A 20 -5.53 -0.01 -13.99
N ASN A 21 -4.28 -0.42 -14.16
CA ASN A 21 -3.95 -1.67 -14.83
C ASN A 21 -4.05 -2.82 -13.85
N VAL A 22 -4.84 -3.83 -14.17
CA VAL A 22 -4.99 -5.04 -13.34
C VAL A 22 -4.19 -6.18 -13.95
N GLY A 23 -3.28 -6.74 -13.17
CA GLY A 23 -2.54 -7.96 -13.50
C GLY A 23 -2.92 -9.09 -12.56
N ILE A 24 -3.20 -10.28 -13.11
CA ILE A 24 -3.54 -11.46 -12.32
C ILE A 24 -2.35 -12.41 -12.32
N ILE A 25 -1.96 -12.87 -11.12
CA ILE A 25 -0.87 -13.82 -10.93
C ILE A 25 -1.38 -15.01 -10.15
N THR A 26 -1.12 -16.22 -10.67
CA THR A 26 -1.39 -17.46 -9.95
C THR A 26 -0.37 -17.67 -8.86
N VAL A 27 -0.84 -17.96 -7.65
CA VAL A 27 0.03 -18.29 -6.51
C VAL A 27 0.49 -19.74 -6.66
N PRO A 28 1.81 -20.00 -6.84
CA PRO A 28 2.32 -21.37 -6.89
C PRO A 28 2.21 -22.01 -5.50
N ASP A 29 1.59 -23.20 -5.44
CA ASP A 29 1.46 -23.97 -4.21
C ASP A 29 1.70 -25.46 -4.50
N GLN A 30 2.83 -25.96 -4.02
CA GLN A 30 3.20 -27.38 -4.21
C GLN A 30 2.20 -28.35 -3.57
N ARG A 31 1.46 -27.91 -2.55
CA ARG A 31 0.44 -28.75 -1.91
C ARG A 31 -0.70 -29.09 -2.87
N LEU A 32 -1.03 -28.20 -3.79
CA LEU A 32 -2.05 -28.48 -4.83
C LEU A 32 -1.62 -29.61 -5.75
N GLN A 33 -0.35 -29.66 -6.16
CA GLN A 33 0.20 -30.72 -7.00
C GLN A 33 0.13 -32.07 -6.28
N ILE A 34 0.53 -32.13 -5.01
CA ILE A 34 0.47 -33.34 -4.19
C ILE A 34 -0.99 -33.82 -4.03
N LEU A 35 -1.93 -32.90 -3.78
CA LEU A 35 -3.34 -33.23 -3.66
C LEU A 35 -3.93 -33.72 -5.00
N GLU A 36 -3.55 -33.11 -6.12
CA GLU A 36 -3.97 -33.55 -7.46
C GLU A 36 -3.55 -34.99 -7.74
N GLU A 37 -2.29 -35.35 -7.40
CA GLU A 37 -1.78 -36.71 -7.54
C GLU A 37 -2.48 -37.73 -6.64
N LEU A 38 -2.97 -37.31 -5.47
CA LEU A 38 -3.65 -38.19 -4.51
C LEU A 38 -5.12 -38.44 -4.86
N VAL A 39 -5.85 -37.43 -5.30
CA VAL A 39 -7.31 -37.49 -5.43
C VAL A 39 -7.80 -37.46 -6.87
N HIS A 40 -6.92 -37.20 -7.84
CA HIS A 40 -7.22 -37.12 -9.27
C HIS A 40 -8.50 -36.32 -9.56
N PRO A 41 -8.58 -35.02 -9.18
CA PRO A 41 -9.78 -34.22 -9.34
C PRO A 41 -10.04 -33.90 -10.81
N GLU A 42 -11.27 -33.57 -11.16
CA GLU A 42 -11.62 -33.11 -12.52
C GLU A 42 -11.00 -31.74 -12.83
N ARG A 43 -10.74 -30.94 -11.82
CA ARG A 43 -10.18 -29.59 -11.98
C ARG A 43 -9.38 -29.14 -10.75
N VAL A 44 -8.22 -28.52 -10.97
CA VAL A 44 -7.42 -27.83 -9.96
C VAL A 44 -7.53 -26.33 -10.19
N LEU A 45 -7.91 -25.59 -9.13
CA LEU A 45 -8.04 -24.14 -9.16
C LEU A 45 -7.07 -23.53 -8.14
N PRO A 46 -5.93 -23.01 -8.60
CA PRO A 46 -5.00 -22.29 -7.72
C PRO A 46 -5.59 -20.93 -7.29
N THR A 47 -5.14 -20.45 -6.15
CA THR A 47 -5.40 -19.07 -5.72
C THR A 47 -4.70 -18.08 -6.65
N VAL A 48 -5.34 -16.95 -6.88
CA VAL A 48 -4.78 -15.85 -7.66
C VAL A 48 -4.63 -14.59 -6.79
N ILE A 49 -3.67 -13.74 -7.13
CA ILE A 49 -3.51 -12.39 -6.59
C ILE A 49 -3.72 -11.42 -7.74
N GLU A 50 -4.55 -10.42 -7.51
CA GLU A 50 -4.73 -9.30 -8.42
C GLU A 50 -3.81 -8.16 -8.01
N PHE A 51 -2.96 -7.74 -8.94
CA PHE A 51 -2.13 -6.55 -8.79
C PHE A 51 -2.76 -5.38 -9.52
N VAL A 52 -3.12 -4.36 -8.77
CA VAL A 52 -3.69 -3.12 -9.30
C VAL A 52 -2.58 -2.08 -9.36
N ASP A 53 -2.11 -1.73 -10.57
CA ASP A 53 -1.14 -0.67 -10.76
C ASP A 53 -1.86 0.68 -10.68
N ILE A 54 -1.55 1.43 -9.64
CA ILE A 54 -2.17 2.71 -9.34
C ILE A 54 -1.14 3.81 -9.62
N ALA A 55 -1.51 4.82 -10.38
CA ALA A 55 -0.66 5.98 -10.66
C ALA A 55 -0.07 6.58 -9.39
N GLY A 56 1.17 7.07 -9.44
CA GLY A 56 1.87 7.59 -8.27
C GLY A 56 1.10 8.71 -7.56
N LEU A 57 0.99 8.61 -6.24
CA LEU A 57 0.39 9.65 -5.41
C LEU A 57 1.35 10.85 -5.34
N VAL A 58 0.82 12.04 -5.50
CA VAL A 58 1.57 13.28 -5.32
C VAL A 58 1.02 14.06 -4.14
N LYS A 59 1.85 14.92 -3.57
CA LYS A 59 1.47 15.83 -2.50
C LYS A 59 0.22 16.65 -2.89
N GLY A 60 -0.76 16.71 -1.99
CA GLY A 60 -2.02 17.43 -2.20
C GLY A 60 -3.15 16.58 -2.80
N ALA A 61 -2.95 15.28 -3.00
CA ALA A 61 -3.98 14.40 -3.56
C ALA A 61 -5.22 14.26 -2.67
N SER A 62 -5.06 14.33 -1.35
CA SER A 62 -6.16 14.31 -0.38
C SER A 62 -7.08 15.53 -0.44
N LYS A 63 -6.55 16.67 -0.91
CA LYS A 63 -7.27 17.95 -1.04
C LYS A 63 -7.77 18.20 -2.47
N GLY A 64 -7.35 17.37 -3.45
CA GLY A 64 -7.66 17.55 -4.86
C GLY A 64 -9.04 17.05 -5.22
N GLU A 65 -9.78 17.84 -6.01
CA GLU A 65 -10.94 17.37 -6.77
C GLU A 65 -10.45 16.52 -7.95
N GLY A 66 -11.10 15.38 -8.22
CA GLY A 66 -10.85 14.58 -9.43
C GLY A 66 -9.88 13.42 -9.24
N LEU A 67 -8.67 13.47 -9.84
CA LEU A 67 -7.75 12.32 -9.93
C LEU A 67 -7.27 11.79 -8.57
N GLY A 68 -7.00 12.67 -7.60
CA GLY A 68 -6.58 12.25 -6.26
C GLY A 68 -7.63 11.41 -5.53
N ASN A 69 -8.91 11.79 -5.61
CA ASN A 69 -9.99 11.03 -4.98
C ASN A 69 -10.21 9.66 -5.65
N LYS A 70 -10.07 9.55 -7.00
CA LYS A 70 -10.12 8.26 -7.70
C LYS A 70 -8.98 7.35 -7.27
N PHE A 71 -7.78 7.89 -7.15
CA PHE A 71 -6.61 7.17 -6.65
C PHE A 71 -6.85 6.60 -5.24
N LEU A 72 -7.33 7.43 -4.31
CA LEU A 72 -7.62 6.99 -2.93
C LEU A 72 -8.75 5.96 -2.87
N ALA A 73 -9.72 6.02 -3.80
CA ALA A 73 -10.76 5.00 -3.93
C ALA A 73 -10.17 3.66 -4.35
N ASN A 74 -9.26 3.62 -5.34
CA ASN A 74 -8.60 2.38 -5.76
C ASN A 74 -7.80 1.75 -4.61
N ILE A 75 -7.09 2.55 -3.78
CA ILE A 75 -6.42 2.02 -2.59
C ILE A 75 -7.44 1.44 -1.59
N ARG A 76 -8.63 2.00 -1.49
CA ARG A 76 -9.65 1.50 -0.56
C ARG A 76 -10.17 0.12 -0.92
N GLU A 77 -10.20 -0.22 -2.20
CA GLU A 77 -10.72 -1.48 -2.73
C GLU A 77 -9.75 -2.66 -2.61
N VAL A 78 -8.44 -2.43 -2.43
CA VAL A 78 -7.44 -3.50 -2.32
C VAL A 78 -7.24 -3.95 -0.88
N ASP A 79 -6.80 -5.20 -0.68
CA ASP A 79 -6.57 -5.80 0.66
C ASP A 79 -5.23 -5.39 1.28
N ALA A 80 -4.21 -5.12 0.45
CA ALA A 80 -2.86 -4.76 0.88
C ALA A 80 -2.20 -3.79 -0.10
N ILE A 81 -1.14 -3.13 0.33
CA ILE A 81 -0.42 -2.12 -0.45
C ILE A 81 1.02 -2.58 -0.66
N ILE A 82 1.51 -2.49 -1.89
CA ILE A 82 2.94 -2.52 -2.19
C ILE A 82 3.38 -1.08 -2.47
N HIS A 83 4.13 -0.52 -1.53
CA HIS A 83 4.66 0.83 -1.68
C HIS A 83 6.05 0.76 -2.31
N VAL A 84 6.15 1.12 -3.58
CA VAL A 84 7.43 1.16 -4.30
C VAL A 84 8.17 2.45 -3.95
N VAL A 85 9.36 2.30 -3.37
CA VAL A 85 10.18 3.43 -2.89
C VAL A 85 11.51 3.45 -3.64
N ARG A 86 11.87 4.58 -4.20
CA ARG A 86 13.15 4.75 -4.91
C ARG A 86 14.31 4.80 -3.92
N CYS A 87 15.22 3.84 -4.02
CA CYS A 87 16.41 3.70 -3.19
C CYS A 87 17.70 3.63 -4.01
N PHE A 88 17.81 4.45 -5.07
CA PHE A 88 19.00 4.55 -5.93
C PHE A 88 19.15 5.94 -6.52
N ASP A 89 20.40 6.32 -6.78
CA ASP A 89 20.74 7.55 -7.50
C ASP A 89 20.88 7.27 -9.00
N ASP A 90 20.21 8.08 -9.84
CA ASP A 90 20.41 8.10 -11.29
C ASP A 90 20.19 9.53 -11.79
N PRO A 91 21.22 10.18 -12.38
CA PRO A 91 21.11 11.55 -12.86
C PRO A 91 20.18 11.70 -14.07
N ASN A 92 19.87 10.61 -14.78
CA ASN A 92 18.95 10.61 -15.92
C ASN A 92 17.48 10.49 -15.52
N ILE A 93 17.20 10.13 -14.27
CA ILE A 93 15.84 10.00 -13.74
C ILE A 93 15.57 11.14 -12.79
N VAL A 94 14.72 12.08 -13.23
CA VAL A 94 14.36 13.24 -12.41
C VAL A 94 13.59 12.77 -11.16
N HIS A 95 13.93 13.33 -10.00
CA HIS A 95 13.19 13.16 -8.74
C HIS A 95 12.29 14.37 -8.52
N VAL A 96 11.04 14.13 -8.11
CA VAL A 96 10.04 15.20 -7.90
C VAL A 96 10.52 16.25 -6.90
N ASN A 97 11.24 15.83 -5.86
CA ASN A 97 11.78 16.70 -4.81
C ASN A 97 13.26 17.10 -5.05
N GLY A 98 13.84 16.81 -6.22
CA GLY A 98 15.20 17.17 -6.61
C GLY A 98 16.31 16.31 -5.98
N LYS A 99 16.02 15.47 -5.00
CA LYS A 99 16.96 14.52 -4.38
C LYS A 99 16.25 13.22 -4.01
N VAL A 100 16.97 12.11 -3.97
CA VAL A 100 16.46 10.84 -3.50
C VAL A 100 16.37 10.87 -1.98
N ASP A 101 15.18 10.68 -1.44
CA ASP A 101 14.88 10.68 -0.01
C ASP A 101 13.73 9.68 0.27
N PRO A 102 14.04 8.38 0.40
CA PRO A 102 13.02 7.34 0.54
C PRO A 102 12.14 7.51 1.78
N VAL A 103 12.68 8.04 2.86
CA VAL A 103 11.92 8.32 4.08
C VAL A 103 10.96 9.47 3.85
N GLY A 104 11.45 10.59 3.33
CA GLY A 104 10.60 11.75 3.02
C GLY A 104 9.53 11.46 1.98
N ASP A 105 9.84 10.66 0.95
CA ASP A 105 8.86 10.25 -0.06
C ASP A 105 7.75 9.38 0.56
N LYS A 106 8.13 8.43 1.44
CA LYS A 106 7.17 7.60 2.18
C LYS A 106 6.28 8.46 3.09
N GLU A 107 6.86 9.39 3.85
CA GLU A 107 6.12 10.27 4.75
C GLU A 107 5.09 11.15 4.03
N ILE A 108 5.42 11.63 2.82
CA ILE A 108 4.47 12.39 2.00
C ILE A 108 3.24 11.53 1.66
N ILE A 109 3.45 10.28 1.25
CA ILE A 109 2.35 9.37 0.92
C ILE A 109 1.53 9.03 2.16
N ASP A 110 2.18 8.69 3.27
CA ASP A 110 1.49 8.39 4.53
C ASP A 110 0.62 9.57 4.97
N MET A 111 1.14 10.78 4.91
CA MET A 111 0.38 11.99 5.27
C MET A 111 -0.88 12.16 4.42
N GLU A 112 -0.81 11.93 3.12
CA GLU A 112 -1.99 12.02 2.23
C GLU A 112 -3.05 10.95 2.59
N LEU A 113 -2.62 9.72 2.90
CA LEU A 113 -3.53 8.65 3.33
C LEU A 113 -4.13 8.95 4.71
N GLN A 114 -3.32 9.42 5.67
CA GLN A 114 -3.74 9.81 7.02
C GLN A 114 -4.77 10.94 6.99
N LEU A 115 -4.57 11.96 6.16
CA LEU A 115 -5.52 13.06 6.01
C LEU A 115 -6.88 12.56 5.51
N LYS A 116 -6.88 11.57 4.60
CA LYS A 116 -8.13 10.98 4.10
C LYS A 116 -8.82 10.11 5.14
N ASP A 117 -8.06 9.39 5.93
CA ASP A 117 -8.60 8.60 7.04
C ASP A 117 -9.18 9.49 8.14
N LEU A 118 -8.49 10.60 8.49
CA LEU A 118 -9.01 11.61 9.42
C LEU A 118 -10.34 12.18 8.96
N GLU A 119 -10.50 12.50 7.67
CA GLU A 119 -11.78 12.97 7.12
C GLU A 119 -12.90 11.93 7.33
N SER A 120 -12.60 10.66 7.13
CA SER A 120 -13.56 9.57 7.30
C SER A 120 -13.94 9.37 8.77
N ILE A 121 -12.97 9.42 9.67
CA ILE A 121 -13.16 9.32 11.12
C ILE A 121 -13.97 10.50 11.64
N ASP A 122 -13.65 11.74 11.24
CA ASP A 122 -14.40 12.94 11.67
C ASP A 122 -15.86 12.90 11.26
N LYS A 123 -16.15 12.44 10.05
CA LYS A 123 -17.53 12.22 9.59
C LYS A 123 -18.27 11.19 10.44
N LYS A 124 -17.60 10.12 10.85
CA LYS A 124 -18.20 9.08 11.71
C LYS A 124 -18.38 9.60 13.13
N ILE A 125 -17.40 10.28 13.70
CA ILE A 125 -17.50 10.93 15.02
C ILE A 125 -18.74 11.85 15.06
N GLY A 126 -18.93 12.73 14.06
CA GLY A 126 -20.08 13.63 14.02
C GLY A 126 -21.45 12.93 13.99
N ARG A 127 -21.52 11.70 13.46
CA ARG A 127 -22.73 10.87 13.51
C ARG A 127 -22.92 10.17 14.85
N VAL A 128 -21.87 9.51 15.36
CA VAL A 128 -21.91 8.72 16.60
C VAL A 128 -22.08 9.59 17.84
N GLU A 129 -21.49 10.79 17.85
CA GLU A 129 -21.56 11.73 18.98
C GLU A 129 -22.99 12.09 19.40
N ARG A 130 -23.91 12.21 18.45
CA ARG A 130 -25.33 12.51 18.73
C ARG A 130 -25.98 11.38 19.53
N THR A 131 -25.74 10.13 19.13
CA THR A 131 -26.24 8.94 19.80
C THR A 131 -25.57 8.73 21.15
N ALA A 132 -24.25 8.96 21.25
CA ALA A 132 -23.53 8.90 22.51
C ALA A 132 -24.04 9.91 23.56
N LYS A 133 -24.41 11.13 23.13
CA LYS A 133 -25.02 12.16 23.98
C LYS A 133 -26.40 11.79 24.52
N SER A 134 -27.16 10.93 23.83
CA SER A 134 -28.44 10.42 24.31
C SER A 134 -28.30 9.31 25.39
N GLY A 135 -27.09 8.93 25.77
CA GLY A 135 -26.81 7.98 26.84
C GLY A 135 -26.50 6.55 26.39
N ASP A 136 -26.54 6.26 25.08
CA ASP A 136 -26.23 4.93 24.52
C ASP A 136 -24.80 4.49 24.84
N ALA A 137 -24.65 3.37 25.55
CA ALA A 137 -23.37 2.85 26.04
C ALA A 137 -22.46 2.36 24.88
N LYS A 138 -23.07 1.75 23.85
CA LYS A 138 -22.34 1.25 22.67
C LYS A 138 -21.77 2.43 21.88
N ALA A 139 -22.59 3.45 21.64
CA ALA A 139 -22.14 4.65 20.94
C ALA A 139 -21.06 5.40 21.72
N LYS A 140 -21.09 5.40 23.04
CA LYS A 140 -20.01 6.00 23.87
C LYS A 140 -18.70 5.23 23.72
N LYS A 141 -18.75 3.89 23.74
CA LYS A 141 -17.55 3.04 23.50
C LYS A 141 -16.98 3.29 22.11
N GLU A 142 -17.83 3.26 21.08
CA GLU A 142 -17.44 3.53 19.70
C GLU A 142 -16.80 4.92 19.53
N LEU A 143 -17.40 5.96 20.12
CA LEU A 143 -16.85 7.32 20.09
C LEU A 143 -15.46 7.40 20.72
N ALA A 144 -15.24 6.73 21.85
CA ALA A 144 -13.94 6.71 22.51
C ALA A 144 -12.87 6.04 21.63
N ILE A 145 -13.22 4.96 20.93
CA ILE A 145 -12.31 4.28 19.99
C ILE A 145 -11.99 5.19 18.80
N LEU A 146 -12.99 5.81 18.19
CA LEU A 146 -12.79 6.75 17.08
C LEU A 146 -11.88 7.92 17.48
N GLN A 147 -12.01 8.44 18.70
CA GLN A 147 -11.14 9.49 19.21
C GLN A 147 -9.68 9.01 19.40
N GLN A 148 -9.47 7.74 19.79
CA GLN A 148 -8.12 7.17 19.86
C GLN A 148 -7.48 7.08 18.48
N TYR A 149 -8.22 6.57 17.47
CA TYR A 149 -7.72 6.54 16.08
C TYR A 149 -7.41 7.95 15.56
N LYS A 150 -8.32 8.91 15.79
CA LYS A 150 -8.11 10.30 15.39
C LYS A 150 -6.81 10.85 15.96
N LYS A 151 -6.62 10.73 17.28
CA LYS A 151 -5.39 11.20 17.95
C LYS A 151 -4.14 10.53 17.39
N HIS A 152 -4.19 9.22 17.16
CA HIS A 152 -3.07 8.45 16.64
C HIS A 152 -2.65 8.93 15.22
N LEU A 153 -3.62 9.19 14.35
CA LEU A 153 -3.38 9.75 13.02
C LEU A 153 -2.89 11.20 13.06
N GLU A 154 -3.42 12.03 13.97
CA GLU A 154 -2.97 13.43 14.18
C GLU A 154 -1.51 13.50 14.68
N GLU A 155 -1.02 12.44 15.34
CA GLU A 155 0.39 12.27 15.72
C GLU A 155 1.27 11.81 14.54
N GLY A 156 0.74 11.69 13.32
CA GLY A 156 1.45 11.24 12.13
C GLY A 156 1.70 9.73 12.10
N LYS A 157 0.97 8.93 12.89
CA LYS A 157 1.10 7.49 12.94
C LYS A 157 0.01 6.81 12.11
N ASN A 158 0.36 5.75 11.39
CA ASN A 158 -0.58 4.99 10.57
C ASN A 158 -1.53 4.14 11.43
N ALA A 159 -2.79 3.99 11.03
CA ALA A 159 -3.80 3.23 11.78
C ALA A 159 -3.39 1.77 12.06
N ARG A 160 -2.56 1.15 11.19
CA ARG A 160 -2.03 -0.22 11.39
C ARG A 160 -1.11 -0.36 12.60
N SER A 161 -0.54 0.72 13.11
CA SER A 161 0.36 0.71 14.28
C SER A 161 -0.35 0.95 15.61
N ILE A 162 -1.66 1.21 15.61
CA ILE A 162 -2.43 1.45 16.84
C ILE A 162 -2.55 0.16 17.65
N GLN A 163 -2.33 0.26 18.97
CA GLN A 163 -2.45 -0.86 19.89
C GLN A 163 -3.84 -0.84 20.56
N ILE A 164 -4.79 -1.57 19.99
CA ILE A 164 -6.13 -1.77 20.53
C ILE A 164 -6.57 -3.23 20.37
N SER A 165 -7.64 -3.62 21.06
CA SER A 165 -8.18 -4.98 20.97
C SER A 165 -8.81 -5.25 19.60
N GLU A 166 -8.87 -6.53 19.19
CA GLU A 166 -9.54 -6.91 17.93
C GLU A 166 -11.03 -6.51 17.96
N GLU A 167 -11.70 -6.66 19.11
CA GLU A 167 -13.09 -6.22 19.29
C GLU A 167 -13.27 -4.72 19.02
N ASP A 168 -12.30 -3.91 19.46
CA ASP A 168 -12.37 -2.46 19.28
C ASP A 168 -12.05 -2.02 17.84
N LYS A 169 -11.35 -2.85 17.06
CA LYS A 169 -11.12 -2.60 15.63
C LYS A 169 -12.41 -2.63 14.80
N GLU A 170 -13.43 -3.40 15.25
CA GLU A 170 -14.75 -3.43 14.61
C GLU A 170 -15.39 -2.04 14.51
N ALA A 171 -15.08 -1.14 15.46
CA ALA A 171 -15.61 0.23 15.44
C ALA A 171 -15.18 1.07 14.23
N VAL A 172 -14.15 0.69 13.51
CA VAL A 172 -13.63 1.40 12.33
C VAL A 172 -13.62 0.56 11.06
N GLU A 173 -14.04 -0.69 11.10
CA GLU A 173 -14.00 -1.63 9.98
C GLU A 173 -14.77 -1.10 8.76
N ASP A 174 -15.95 -0.54 8.97
CA ASP A 174 -16.80 0.06 7.95
C ASP A 174 -16.16 1.27 7.25
N LEU A 175 -15.17 1.90 7.87
CA LEU A 175 -14.44 3.04 7.29
C LEU A 175 -13.38 2.61 6.27
N GLN A 176 -12.95 1.34 6.31
CA GLN A 176 -11.89 0.81 5.46
C GLN A 176 -10.69 1.76 5.39
N LEU A 177 -10.14 2.09 6.57
CA LEU A 177 -9.06 3.05 6.70
C LEU A 177 -7.87 2.65 5.82
N LEU A 178 -7.38 3.60 5.03
CA LEU A 178 -6.29 3.38 4.07
C LEU A 178 -4.99 3.03 4.78
N THR A 179 -4.71 3.71 5.89
CA THR A 179 -3.50 3.49 6.70
C THR A 179 -3.60 2.28 7.63
N ALA A 180 -4.75 1.60 7.72
CA ALA A 180 -4.90 0.34 8.43
C ALA A 180 -4.48 -0.87 7.60
N LYS A 181 -4.43 -0.74 6.27
CA LYS A 181 -4.08 -1.83 5.36
C LYS A 181 -2.65 -2.32 5.59
N PRO A 182 -2.40 -3.64 5.46
CA PRO A 182 -1.05 -4.19 5.42
C PRO A 182 -0.23 -3.55 4.31
N VAL A 183 1.05 -3.29 4.56
CA VAL A 183 1.96 -2.70 3.58
C VAL A 183 3.26 -3.50 3.47
N ILE A 184 3.74 -3.65 2.24
CA ILE A 184 5.09 -4.12 1.92
C ILE A 184 5.81 -2.95 1.23
N TYR A 185 6.98 -2.60 1.73
CA TYR A 185 7.83 -1.60 1.08
C TYR A 185 8.77 -2.29 0.09
N ALA A 186 8.55 -2.03 -1.21
CA ALA A 186 9.44 -2.48 -2.27
C ALA A 186 10.53 -1.42 -2.49
N ALA A 187 11.67 -1.60 -1.84
CA ALA A 187 12.83 -0.73 -2.00
C ALA A 187 13.48 -1.00 -3.36
N ASN A 188 13.20 -0.13 -4.35
CA ASN A 188 13.76 -0.25 -5.69
C ASN A 188 15.19 0.30 -5.68
N VAL A 189 16.16 -0.58 -5.89
CA VAL A 189 17.60 -0.30 -5.85
C VAL A 189 18.24 -0.43 -7.24
N ASP A 190 19.44 0.11 -7.40
CA ASP A 190 20.29 -0.17 -8.56
C ASP A 190 20.78 -1.63 -8.55
N GLU A 191 21.30 -2.07 -9.71
CA GLU A 191 21.76 -3.46 -9.92
C GLU A 191 22.88 -3.85 -8.95
N GLY A 192 23.79 -2.93 -8.63
CA GLY A 192 24.90 -3.17 -7.72
C GLY A 192 24.49 -3.36 -6.26
N SER A 193 23.36 -2.78 -5.87
CA SER A 193 22.85 -2.77 -4.50
C SER A 193 21.88 -3.93 -4.18
N ILE A 194 21.48 -4.74 -5.17
CA ILE A 194 20.42 -5.76 -4.96
C ILE A 194 20.77 -6.82 -3.92
N LEU A 195 22.05 -7.19 -3.81
CA LEU A 195 22.51 -8.20 -2.86
C LEU A 195 22.91 -7.64 -1.49
N THR A 196 23.44 -6.42 -1.47
CA THR A 196 24.05 -5.84 -0.26
C THR A 196 23.21 -4.76 0.39
N GLY A 197 22.23 -4.20 -0.34
CA GLY A 197 21.54 -2.99 0.06
C GLY A 197 22.41 -1.74 -0.08
N ASN A 198 21.90 -0.62 0.39
CA ASN A 198 22.59 0.67 0.42
C ASN A 198 22.05 1.56 1.55
N LYS A 199 22.63 2.74 1.72
CA LYS A 199 22.24 3.71 2.75
C LYS A 199 20.73 4.06 2.75
N TYR A 200 20.10 4.08 1.58
CA TYR A 200 18.68 4.39 1.42
C TYR A 200 17.79 3.27 1.95
N VAL A 201 18.16 2.02 1.66
CA VAL A 201 17.45 0.83 2.17
C VAL A 201 17.54 0.75 3.68
N GLU A 202 18.72 0.99 4.25
CA GLU A 202 18.90 0.96 5.70
C GLU A 202 18.13 2.09 6.40
N ALA A 203 18.10 3.31 5.83
CA ALA A 203 17.30 4.40 6.35
C ALA A 203 15.79 4.06 6.32
N LEU A 204 15.31 3.46 5.22
CA LEU A 204 13.91 3.03 5.11
C LEU A 204 13.57 1.93 6.13
N LYS A 205 14.41 0.90 6.27
CA LYS A 205 14.21 -0.19 7.24
C LYS A 205 14.13 0.35 8.68
N GLU A 206 15.06 1.22 9.05
CA GLU A 206 15.06 1.82 10.40
C GLU A 206 13.80 2.64 10.64
N HIS A 207 13.35 3.40 9.63
CA HIS A 207 12.15 4.24 9.74
C HIS A 207 10.85 3.43 9.91
N VAL A 208 10.75 2.27 9.27
CA VAL A 208 9.51 1.45 9.28
C VAL A 208 9.52 0.29 10.28
N LYS A 209 10.56 0.17 11.10
CA LYS A 209 10.74 -0.99 12.01
C LYS A 209 9.59 -1.20 12.98
N ASP A 210 8.91 -0.13 13.39
CA ASP A 210 7.79 -0.16 14.34
C ASP A 210 6.41 -0.26 13.65
N GLU A 211 6.37 -0.35 12.31
CA GLU A 211 5.11 -0.40 11.55
C GLU A 211 4.57 -1.81 11.29
N ASN A 212 5.25 -2.86 11.77
CA ASN A 212 4.93 -4.26 11.44
C ASN A 212 4.87 -4.50 9.92
N ALA A 213 5.74 -3.83 9.16
CA ALA A 213 5.83 -3.89 7.72
C ALA A 213 7.12 -4.56 7.26
N GLN A 214 7.09 -5.20 6.09
CA GLN A 214 8.28 -5.79 5.48
C GLN A 214 8.90 -4.86 4.45
N VAL A 215 10.24 -4.85 4.39
CA VAL A 215 11.00 -4.17 3.34
C VAL A 215 11.66 -5.22 2.46
N VAL A 216 11.28 -5.25 1.19
CA VAL A 216 11.84 -6.16 0.18
C VAL A 216 12.65 -5.34 -0.82
N MET A 217 13.89 -5.72 -1.07
CA MET A 217 14.69 -5.09 -2.12
C MET A 217 14.32 -5.67 -3.48
N ILE A 218 14.15 -4.81 -4.47
CA ILE A 218 13.92 -5.16 -5.86
C ILE A 218 14.82 -4.31 -6.76
N SER A 219 15.17 -4.81 -7.93
CA SER A 219 15.75 -3.98 -8.98
C SER A 219 14.86 -4.05 -10.21
N ALA A 220 14.12 -2.98 -10.48
CA ALA A 220 13.18 -2.92 -11.59
C ALA A 220 13.88 -3.09 -12.94
N SER A 221 15.15 -2.67 -13.07
CA SER A 221 15.97 -2.86 -14.27
C SER A 221 16.29 -4.33 -14.52
N ILE A 222 16.74 -5.06 -13.49
CA ILE A 222 17.03 -6.50 -13.59
C ILE A 222 15.74 -7.28 -13.91
N GLU A 223 14.65 -7.00 -13.21
CA GLU A 223 13.37 -7.66 -13.45
C GLU A 223 12.83 -7.42 -14.86
N ALA A 224 13.04 -6.22 -15.41
CA ALA A 224 12.67 -5.91 -16.79
C ALA A 224 13.50 -6.73 -17.79
N GLN A 225 14.82 -6.84 -17.59
CA GLN A 225 15.70 -7.64 -18.42
C GLN A 225 15.32 -9.13 -18.41
N ILE A 226 15.10 -9.69 -17.22
CA ILE A 226 14.63 -11.09 -17.05
C ILE A 226 13.30 -11.32 -17.78
N ALA A 227 12.36 -10.39 -17.68
CA ALA A 227 11.08 -10.49 -18.37
C ALA A 227 11.20 -10.44 -19.90
N GLU A 228 12.17 -9.69 -20.43
CA GLU A 228 12.45 -9.67 -21.87
C GLU A 228 13.11 -10.97 -22.34
N ASP A 229 14.05 -11.52 -21.61
CA ASP A 229 14.73 -12.77 -21.95
C ASP A 229 13.76 -13.96 -21.95
N ARG A 230 12.85 -14.03 -20.99
CA ARG A 230 11.77 -15.05 -20.94
C ARG A 230 10.83 -15.00 -22.14
N LYS A 231 10.69 -13.87 -22.83
CA LYS A 231 9.87 -13.73 -24.03
C LYS A 231 10.59 -14.19 -25.33
N ARG A 232 11.91 -14.36 -25.25
CA ARG A 232 12.74 -14.78 -26.40
C ARG A 232 12.95 -16.30 -26.47
N VAL A 233 12.58 -17.03 -25.41
CA VAL A 233 12.59 -18.49 -25.31
C VAL A 233 11.17 -19.05 -25.53
#